data_b5e4f5cf3def95e03fd43e7d1b710a0c
#
_entry.id   b5e4f5cf3def95e03fd43e7d1b710a0c
#
_cell.length_a   1.000
_cell.length_b   1.000
_cell.length_c   1.000
_cell.angle_alpha   90.00
_cell.angle_beta   90.00
_cell.angle_gamma   90.00
#
_symmetry.space_group_name_H-M   'P 1'
#
loop_
_entity.id
_entity.type
_entity.pdbx_description
1 polymer ?
#
loop_
_entity_poly.entity_id
_entity_poly.type
_entity_poly.pdbx_seq_one_letter_code
_entity_poly.pdbx_strand_id
1 'polypeptide(L)'
;MPEVPGIDLPHVHWAPDADMNKCPVGDKIAIIGGGSVGLESAVTQSSRGKSVRVFELVPALGGTSETRELLRLLKEKSVEISTNRRLVSIHKDKVVFTVIGTGDIEEYKCDTVLIAAGLVSRRDTVQAFRHLLPETEVYIAGDAQAPRSIGEAIHEGFNAAINI
;
A
#
# COMPACT_ATOMS: atom_id res chain seq x y z
N MET A 1 0.71 0.56 9.61
CA MET A 1 -0.04 -0.62 9.15
C MET A 1 -1.46 -0.52 9.67
N PRO A 2 -2.48 -1.09 9.02
CA PRO A 2 -3.83 -1.12 9.56
C PRO A 2 -3.89 -1.92 10.86
N GLU A 3 -4.73 -1.51 11.80
CA GLU A 3 -4.95 -2.25 13.05
C GLU A 3 -6.02 -3.33 12.81
N VAL A 4 -5.59 -4.52 12.44
CA VAL A 4 -6.47 -5.68 12.24
C VAL A 4 -5.91 -6.92 12.92
N PRO A 5 -6.76 -7.82 13.45
CA PRO A 5 -6.31 -9.07 14.03
C PRO A 5 -5.46 -9.88 13.04
N GLY A 6 -4.28 -10.31 13.49
CA GLY A 6 -3.36 -11.11 12.70
C GLY A 6 -2.36 -10.33 11.84
N ILE A 7 -2.29 -9.00 11.97
CA ILE A 7 -1.35 -8.16 11.20
C ILE A 7 0.12 -8.49 11.49
N ASP A 8 0.42 -8.99 12.71
CA ASP A 8 1.78 -9.31 13.16
C ASP A 8 2.15 -10.78 12.93
N LEU A 9 1.34 -11.54 12.19
CA LEU A 9 1.66 -12.94 11.88
C LEU A 9 2.91 -13.04 10.98
N PRO A 10 3.72 -14.10 11.11
CA PRO A 10 5.04 -14.19 10.47
C PRO A 10 5.02 -14.26 8.94
N HIS A 11 3.87 -14.50 8.32
CA HIS A 11 3.67 -14.50 6.87
C HIS A 11 3.04 -13.20 6.34
N VAL A 12 2.91 -12.19 7.20
CA VAL A 12 2.42 -10.86 6.83
C VAL A 12 3.63 -9.93 6.70
N HIS A 13 3.80 -9.35 5.53
CA HIS A 13 4.95 -8.50 5.23
C HIS A 13 4.52 -7.18 4.59
N TRP A 14 5.37 -6.18 4.67
CA TRP A 14 5.22 -4.97 3.88
C TRP A 14 5.58 -5.27 2.43
N ALA A 15 4.74 -4.86 1.48
CA ALA A 15 4.90 -5.19 0.07
C ALA A 15 6.28 -4.81 -0.51
N PRO A 16 6.84 -3.62 -0.28
CA PRO A 16 8.18 -3.27 -0.73
C PRO A 16 9.31 -4.17 -0.19
N ASP A 17 9.20 -4.69 1.04
CA ASP A 17 10.21 -5.62 1.57
C ASP A 17 10.18 -6.96 0.85
N ALA A 18 8.98 -7.44 0.49
CA ALA A 18 8.82 -8.64 -0.34
C ALA A 18 9.38 -8.44 -1.76
N ASP A 19 9.16 -7.27 -2.35
CA ASP A 19 9.66 -6.95 -3.70
C ASP A 19 11.19 -6.83 -3.73
N MET A 20 11.79 -6.36 -2.66
CA MET A 20 13.24 -6.31 -2.44
C MET A 20 13.86 -7.63 -1.95
N ASN A 21 13.09 -8.73 -1.85
CA ASN A 21 13.51 -10.03 -1.32
C ASN A 21 14.07 -9.98 0.12
N LYS A 22 13.55 -9.09 0.95
CA LYS A 22 13.97 -8.95 2.37
C LYS A 22 13.19 -9.88 3.32
N CYS A 23 12.14 -10.53 2.82
CA CYS A 23 11.33 -11.48 3.58
C CYS A 23 10.94 -12.68 2.71
N PRO A 24 10.61 -13.83 3.32
CA PRO A 24 10.14 -14.99 2.59
C PRO A 24 8.73 -14.74 2.03
N VAL A 25 8.51 -15.18 0.78
CA VAL A 25 7.22 -15.07 0.10
C VAL A 25 6.85 -16.45 -0.45
N GLY A 26 5.68 -16.95 -0.07
CA GLY A 26 5.13 -18.22 -0.53
C GLY A 26 4.60 -18.14 -1.96
N ASP A 27 3.71 -19.07 -2.33
CA ASP A 27 3.25 -19.21 -3.70
C ASP A 27 1.88 -18.58 -3.96
N LYS A 28 1.07 -18.41 -2.92
CA LYS A 28 -0.27 -17.83 -3.01
C LYS A 28 -0.42 -16.60 -2.14
N ILE A 29 -0.48 -15.45 -2.78
CA ILE A 29 -0.33 -14.13 -2.15
C ILE A 29 -1.64 -13.36 -2.17
N ALA A 30 -2.02 -12.81 -1.02
CA ALA A 30 -3.01 -11.75 -0.90
C ALA A 30 -2.31 -10.40 -0.75
N ILE A 31 -2.55 -9.45 -1.66
CA ILE A 31 -2.07 -8.06 -1.54
C ILE A 31 -3.21 -7.18 -1.04
N ILE A 32 -2.96 -6.46 0.05
CA ILE A 32 -3.94 -5.57 0.68
C ILE A 32 -3.62 -4.13 0.33
N GLY A 33 -4.45 -3.55 -0.53
CA GLY A 33 -4.30 -2.20 -1.09
C GLY A 33 -4.01 -2.23 -2.59
N GLY A 34 -4.85 -1.52 -3.36
CA GLY A 34 -4.78 -1.40 -4.83
C GLY A 34 -4.23 -0.05 -5.30
N GLY A 35 -3.47 0.65 -4.46
CA GLY A 35 -2.66 1.80 -4.87
C GLY A 35 -1.46 1.39 -5.72
N SER A 36 -0.64 2.37 -6.18
CA SER A 36 0.55 2.10 -7.03
C SER A 36 1.45 1.04 -6.43
N VAL A 37 1.80 1.13 -5.15
CA VAL A 37 2.66 0.15 -4.45
C VAL A 37 2.08 -1.27 -4.53
N GLY A 38 0.77 -1.43 -4.29
CA GLY A 38 0.13 -2.74 -4.34
C GLY A 38 0.05 -3.33 -5.74
N LEU A 39 -0.25 -2.49 -6.75
CA LEU A 39 -0.29 -2.92 -8.15
C LEU A 39 1.10 -3.26 -8.69
N GLU A 40 2.13 -2.47 -8.36
CA GLU A 40 3.52 -2.74 -8.71
C GLU A 40 4.03 -4.03 -8.06
N SER A 41 3.71 -4.24 -6.78
CA SER A 41 4.01 -5.49 -6.09
C SER A 41 3.30 -6.68 -6.74
N ALA A 42 2.04 -6.52 -7.14
CA ALA A 42 1.30 -7.57 -7.84
C ALA A 42 1.96 -7.93 -9.18
N VAL A 43 2.42 -6.95 -9.97
CA VAL A 43 3.19 -7.18 -11.20
C VAL A 43 4.49 -7.92 -10.89
N THR A 44 5.22 -7.47 -9.88
CA THR A 44 6.50 -8.05 -9.46
C THR A 44 6.34 -9.52 -9.05
N GLN A 45 5.42 -9.79 -8.13
CA GLN A 45 5.23 -11.15 -7.61
C GLN A 45 4.65 -12.10 -8.66
N SER A 46 3.70 -11.65 -9.49
CA SER A 46 3.17 -12.46 -10.58
C SER A 46 4.22 -12.74 -11.66
N SER A 47 5.16 -11.82 -11.91
CA SER A 47 6.30 -12.03 -12.80
C SER A 47 7.30 -13.08 -12.28
N ARG A 48 7.32 -13.29 -10.95
CA ARG A 48 8.08 -14.37 -10.29
C ARG A 48 7.33 -15.71 -10.28
N GLY A 49 6.19 -15.80 -10.97
CA GLY A 49 5.39 -17.02 -11.06
C GLY A 49 4.47 -17.27 -9.86
N LYS A 50 4.27 -16.28 -8.98
CA LYS A 50 3.37 -16.41 -7.83
C LYS A 50 1.90 -16.21 -8.24
N SER A 51 0.99 -16.90 -7.55
CA SER A 51 -0.45 -16.69 -7.64
C SER A 51 -0.85 -15.50 -6.78
N VAL A 52 -1.30 -14.42 -7.41
CA VAL A 52 -1.54 -13.14 -6.72
C VAL A 52 -3.00 -12.72 -6.88
N ARG A 53 -3.60 -12.23 -5.80
CA ARG A 53 -4.87 -11.50 -5.83
C ARG A 53 -4.74 -10.20 -5.03
N VAL A 54 -5.22 -9.10 -5.59
CA VAL A 54 -5.23 -7.78 -4.96
C VAL A 54 -6.61 -7.49 -4.38
N PHE A 55 -6.64 -6.98 -3.14
CA PHE A 55 -7.86 -6.57 -2.46
C PHE A 55 -7.81 -5.09 -2.12
N GLU A 56 -8.82 -4.35 -2.55
CA GLU A 56 -8.90 -2.91 -2.36
C GLU A 56 -10.18 -2.51 -1.64
N LEU A 57 -10.06 -1.59 -0.70
CA LEU A 57 -11.15 -1.08 0.12
C LEU A 57 -12.14 -0.24 -0.70
N VAL A 58 -11.62 0.62 -1.57
CA VAL A 58 -12.46 1.55 -2.35
C VAL A 58 -13.03 0.90 -3.60
N PRO A 59 -14.13 1.46 -4.17
CA PRO A 59 -14.83 0.85 -5.30
C PRO A 59 -14.07 0.92 -6.62
N ALA A 60 -13.11 1.84 -6.74
CA ALA A 60 -12.35 2.03 -7.97
C ALA A 60 -10.89 2.31 -7.67
N LEU A 61 -10.02 1.82 -8.51
CA LEU A 61 -8.59 2.14 -8.50
C LEU A 61 -8.35 3.51 -9.13
N GLY A 62 -7.22 4.15 -8.80
CA GLY A 62 -6.85 5.44 -9.37
C GLY A 62 -6.79 5.40 -10.90
N GLY A 63 -7.06 6.55 -11.54
CA GLY A 63 -7.18 6.69 -13.00
C GLY A 63 -5.95 7.30 -13.69
N THR A 64 -4.77 7.30 -13.06
CA THR A 64 -3.54 7.83 -13.66
C THR A 64 -3.07 6.97 -14.85
N SER A 65 -2.15 7.51 -15.67
CA SER A 65 -1.53 6.76 -16.77
C SER A 65 -0.77 5.53 -16.27
N GLU A 66 -0.05 5.68 -15.17
CA GLU A 66 0.69 4.59 -14.51
C GLU A 66 -0.27 3.49 -14.04
N THR A 67 -1.34 3.84 -13.36
CA THR A 67 -2.35 2.86 -12.91
C THR A 67 -2.92 2.07 -14.07
N ARG A 68 -3.25 2.73 -15.20
CA ARG A 68 -3.78 2.05 -16.39
C ARG A 68 -2.81 1.05 -16.97
N GLU A 69 -1.52 1.39 -17.02
CA GLU A 69 -0.49 0.46 -17.51
C GLU A 69 -0.30 -0.74 -16.58
N LEU A 70 -0.25 -0.51 -15.27
CA LEU A 70 -0.19 -1.61 -14.28
C LEU A 70 -1.39 -2.56 -14.41
N LEU A 71 -2.59 -2.02 -14.56
CA LEU A 71 -3.81 -2.82 -14.75
C LEU A 71 -3.77 -3.64 -16.04
N ARG A 72 -3.21 -3.09 -17.14
CA ARG A 72 -3.01 -3.82 -18.38
C ARG A 72 -2.07 -5.02 -18.18
N LEU A 73 -0.92 -4.80 -17.54
CA LEU A 73 0.06 -5.85 -17.23
C LEU A 73 -0.53 -6.94 -16.32
N LEU A 74 -1.30 -6.54 -15.29
CA LEU A 74 -1.95 -7.48 -14.36
C LEU A 74 -3.00 -8.33 -15.05
N LYS A 75 -3.75 -7.74 -15.99
CA LYS A 75 -4.72 -8.48 -16.82
C LYS A 75 -4.04 -9.52 -17.70
N GLU A 76 -2.91 -9.20 -18.33
CA GLU A 76 -2.10 -10.15 -19.13
C GLU A 76 -1.58 -11.32 -18.29
N LYS A 77 -1.29 -11.07 -17.00
CA LYS A 77 -0.85 -12.08 -16.03
C LYS A 77 -1.99 -12.80 -15.32
N SER A 78 -3.24 -12.51 -15.68
CA SER A 78 -4.45 -13.09 -15.05
C SER A 78 -4.51 -12.84 -13.54
N VAL A 79 -3.98 -11.71 -13.08
CA VAL A 79 -4.09 -11.30 -11.67
C VAL A 79 -5.48 -10.73 -11.42
N GLU A 80 -6.18 -11.30 -10.45
CA GLU A 80 -7.50 -10.83 -10.03
C GLU A 80 -7.39 -9.64 -9.07
N ILE A 81 -8.24 -8.63 -9.27
CA ILE A 81 -8.35 -7.46 -8.40
C ILE A 81 -9.78 -7.36 -7.89
N SER A 82 -9.93 -7.35 -6.58
CA SER A 82 -11.22 -7.28 -5.90
C SER A 82 -11.35 -5.97 -5.14
N THR A 83 -12.18 -5.07 -5.65
CA THR A 83 -12.53 -3.79 -5.00
C THR A 83 -13.67 -3.97 -4.00
N ASN A 84 -13.96 -2.94 -3.19
CA ASN A 84 -14.97 -2.99 -2.13
C ASN A 84 -14.72 -4.11 -1.10
N ARG A 85 -13.45 -4.40 -0.78
CA ARG A 85 -13.06 -5.42 0.20
C ARG A 85 -12.40 -4.77 1.41
N ARG A 86 -13.14 -4.74 2.52
CA ARG A 86 -12.60 -4.29 3.81
C ARG A 86 -11.95 -5.48 4.51
N LEU A 87 -10.66 -5.41 4.76
CA LEU A 87 -9.95 -6.41 5.56
C LEU A 87 -10.50 -6.44 6.98
N VAL A 88 -10.86 -7.63 7.45
CA VAL A 88 -11.40 -7.89 8.80
C VAL A 88 -10.37 -8.57 9.67
N SER A 89 -9.73 -9.63 9.17
CA SER A 89 -8.72 -10.38 9.92
C SER A 89 -7.80 -11.17 8.99
N ILE A 90 -6.62 -11.48 9.51
CA ILE A 90 -5.63 -12.34 8.86
C ILE A 90 -5.44 -13.58 9.73
N HIS A 91 -5.46 -14.75 9.12
CA HIS A 91 -5.23 -16.04 9.76
C HIS A 91 -4.03 -16.72 9.11
N LYS A 92 -3.57 -17.83 9.70
CA LYS A 92 -2.38 -18.55 9.25
C LYS A 92 -2.43 -18.98 7.76
N ASP A 93 -3.62 -19.25 7.23
CA ASP A 93 -3.82 -19.83 5.89
C ASP A 93 -4.84 -19.06 5.05
N LYS A 94 -5.37 -17.95 5.56
CA LYS A 94 -6.38 -17.15 4.86
C LYS A 94 -6.47 -15.72 5.36
N VAL A 95 -7.08 -14.87 4.56
CA VAL A 95 -7.55 -13.54 4.92
C VAL A 95 -9.07 -13.47 4.83
N VAL A 96 -9.69 -12.65 5.67
CA VAL A 96 -11.15 -12.48 5.75
C VAL A 96 -11.50 -11.03 5.44
N PHE A 97 -12.48 -10.84 4.58
CA PHE A 97 -12.98 -9.53 4.16
C PHE A 97 -14.48 -9.41 4.38
N THR A 98 -14.92 -8.18 4.59
CA THR A 98 -16.34 -7.80 4.38
C THR A 98 -16.47 -7.14 3.02
N VAL A 99 -17.42 -7.59 2.21
CA VAL A 99 -17.80 -6.97 0.94
C VAL A 99 -18.62 -5.72 1.22
N ILE A 100 -18.11 -4.56 0.86
CA ILE A 100 -18.79 -3.28 1.06
C ILE A 100 -20.01 -3.21 0.13
N GLY A 101 -21.15 -2.85 0.68
CA GLY A 101 -22.42 -2.77 -0.05
C GLY A 101 -23.37 -3.94 0.23
N THR A 102 -22.87 -5.18 0.33
CA THR A 102 -23.70 -6.34 0.67
C THR A 102 -23.55 -6.78 2.13
N GLY A 103 -22.38 -6.54 2.74
CA GLY A 103 -22.04 -7.02 4.07
C GLY A 103 -21.60 -8.49 4.12
N ASP A 104 -21.51 -9.15 2.98
CA ASP A 104 -21.08 -10.55 2.89
C ASP A 104 -19.64 -10.71 3.39
N ILE A 105 -19.36 -11.90 3.93
CA ILE A 105 -18.00 -12.28 4.31
C ILE A 105 -17.36 -13.06 3.18
N GLU A 106 -16.19 -12.63 2.73
CA GLU A 106 -15.37 -13.32 1.75
C GLU A 106 -14.07 -13.79 2.42
N GLU A 107 -13.72 -15.06 2.21
CA GLU A 107 -12.47 -15.64 2.65
C GLU A 107 -11.58 -15.95 1.44
N TYR A 108 -10.28 -15.64 1.54
CA TYR A 108 -9.31 -15.99 0.53
C TYR A 108 -8.16 -16.77 1.17
N LYS A 109 -7.95 -18.01 0.73
CA LYS A 109 -6.83 -18.84 1.18
C LYS A 109 -5.53 -18.34 0.56
N CYS A 110 -4.54 -18.10 1.38
CA CYS A 110 -3.20 -17.67 0.97
C CYS A 110 -2.16 -18.12 2.00
N ASP A 111 -0.92 -18.18 1.58
CA ASP A 111 0.24 -18.49 2.45
C ASP A 111 1.06 -17.23 2.78
N THR A 112 0.83 -16.13 2.08
CA THR A 112 1.51 -14.85 2.28
C THR A 112 0.51 -13.69 2.13
N VAL A 113 0.67 -12.71 3.01
CA VAL A 113 -0.11 -11.46 2.95
C VAL A 113 0.87 -10.29 2.80
N LEU A 114 0.70 -9.49 1.76
CA LEU A 114 1.49 -8.29 1.52
C LEU A 114 0.64 -7.05 1.79
N ILE A 115 1.09 -6.21 2.70
CA ILE A 115 0.40 -4.97 3.06
C ILE A 115 0.94 -3.81 2.21
N ALA A 116 0.05 -3.19 1.45
CA ALA A 116 0.27 -2.02 0.61
C ALA A 116 -0.79 -0.92 0.89
N ALA A 117 -1.30 -0.87 2.12
CA ALA A 117 -2.43 -0.04 2.54
C ALA A 117 -2.07 1.43 2.83
N GLY A 118 -1.18 2.00 2.01
CA GLY A 118 -0.81 3.41 2.04
C GLY A 118 0.30 3.77 3.03
N LEU A 119 0.67 5.03 2.99
CA LEU A 119 1.67 5.65 3.86
C LEU A 119 1.00 6.71 4.73
N VAL A 120 1.59 7.00 5.86
CA VAL A 120 1.19 8.11 6.75
C VAL A 120 2.35 9.07 6.95
N SER A 121 2.06 10.37 7.02
CA SER A 121 3.07 11.38 7.26
C SER A 121 3.68 11.24 8.67
N ARG A 122 4.99 11.48 8.80
CA ARG A 122 5.72 11.41 10.07
C ARG A 122 5.60 12.73 10.85
N ARG A 123 4.39 13.11 11.20
CA ARG A 123 4.10 14.38 11.89
C ARG A 123 4.84 14.53 13.21
N ASP A 124 4.99 13.44 13.96
CA ASP A 124 5.71 13.46 15.24
C ASP A 124 7.18 13.83 15.05
N THR A 125 7.83 13.31 14.00
CA THR A 125 9.21 13.67 13.64
C THR A 125 9.31 15.16 13.29
N VAL A 126 8.37 15.69 12.51
CA VAL A 126 8.31 17.12 12.17
C VAL A 126 8.16 17.99 13.42
N GLN A 127 7.28 17.60 14.33
CA GLN A 127 7.10 18.34 15.59
C GLN A 127 8.36 18.29 16.47
N ALA A 128 9.05 17.15 16.52
CA ALA A 128 10.32 17.04 17.24
C ALA A 128 11.38 18.02 16.69
N PHE A 129 11.51 18.16 15.37
CA PHE A 129 12.41 19.16 14.76
C PHE A 129 12.04 20.59 15.15
N ARG A 130 10.76 20.95 15.12
CA ARG A 130 10.31 22.28 15.52
C ARG A 130 10.60 22.60 16.98
N HIS A 131 10.49 21.62 17.86
CA HIS A 131 10.83 21.79 19.30
C HIS A 131 12.34 21.94 19.52
N LEU A 132 13.15 21.23 18.74
CA LEU A 132 14.61 21.31 18.85
C LEU A 132 15.19 22.59 18.26
N LEU A 133 14.48 23.24 17.34
CA LEU A 133 14.94 24.41 16.59
C LEU A 133 13.91 25.55 16.68
N PRO A 134 13.61 26.08 17.90
CA PRO A 134 12.51 27.03 18.11
C PRO A 134 12.72 28.38 17.40
N GLU A 135 13.97 28.77 17.14
CA GLU A 135 14.32 30.02 16.45
C GLU A 135 14.51 29.85 14.94
N THR A 136 14.26 28.63 14.41
CA THR A 136 14.45 28.31 12.99
C THR A 136 13.11 28.08 12.30
N GLU A 137 12.90 28.72 11.17
CA GLU A 137 11.75 28.41 10.32
C GLU A 137 11.88 27.00 9.74
N VAL A 138 10.86 26.17 9.94
CA VAL A 138 10.82 24.79 9.48
C VAL A 138 9.72 24.65 8.43
N TYR A 139 10.12 24.48 7.18
CA TYR A 139 9.23 24.20 6.07
C TYR A 139 9.07 22.69 5.90
N ILE A 140 7.85 22.26 5.58
CA ILE A 140 7.49 20.85 5.42
C ILE A 140 7.02 20.63 4.00
N ALA A 141 7.57 19.61 3.33
CA ALA A 141 7.21 19.27 1.96
C ALA A 141 7.14 17.75 1.75
N GLY A 142 6.44 17.31 0.71
CA GLY A 142 6.31 15.92 0.30
C GLY A 142 5.61 15.05 1.34
N ASP A 143 6.05 13.80 1.47
CA ASP A 143 5.42 12.80 2.35
C ASP A 143 5.48 13.16 3.83
N ALA A 144 6.38 14.04 4.23
CA ALA A 144 6.42 14.58 5.59
C ALA A 144 5.17 15.43 5.90
N GLN A 145 4.61 16.11 4.90
CA GLN A 145 3.37 16.86 5.01
C GLN A 145 2.15 15.93 4.78
N ALA A 146 2.12 15.27 3.63
CA ALA A 146 1.09 14.28 3.27
C ALA A 146 1.60 13.38 2.14
N PRO A 147 1.58 12.06 2.28
CA PRO A 147 1.96 11.15 1.20
C PRO A 147 1.12 11.37 -0.04
N ARG A 148 1.79 11.70 -1.16
CA ARG A 148 1.16 11.96 -2.46
C ARG A 148 2.13 11.60 -3.60
N SER A 149 2.08 12.33 -4.72
CA SER A 149 2.97 12.10 -5.85
C SER A 149 4.32 12.81 -5.72
N ILE A 150 5.32 12.31 -6.45
CA ILE A 150 6.64 12.95 -6.56
C ILE A 150 6.52 14.39 -7.10
N GLY A 151 5.61 14.61 -8.07
CA GLY A 151 5.37 15.94 -8.63
C GLY A 151 4.90 16.94 -7.58
N GLU A 152 4.00 16.54 -6.69
CA GLU A 152 3.53 17.38 -5.59
C GLU A 152 4.67 17.67 -4.59
N ALA A 153 5.47 16.65 -4.25
CA ALA A 153 6.61 16.82 -3.36
C ALA A 153 7.65 17.83 -3.91
N ILE A 154 7.95 17.77 -5.22
CA ILE A 154 8.83 18.72 -5.90
C ILE A 154 8.23 20.13 -5.87
N HIS A 155 6.94 20.26 -6.18
CA HIS A 155 6.25 21.56 -6.20
C HIS A 155 6.23 22.20 -4.80
N GLU A 156 5.94 21.42 -3.77
CA GLU A 156 5.97 21.89 -2.38
C GLU A 156 7.37 22.33 -1.94
N GLY A 157 8.41 21.54 -2.29
CA GLY A 157 9.80 21.90 -2.00
C GLY A 157 10.22 23.19 -2.70
N PHE A 158 9.83 23.38 -3.97
CA PHE A 158 10.05 24.62 -4.70
C PHE A 158 9.36 25.81 -4.02
N ASN A 159 8.06 25.67 -3.69
CA ASN A 159 7.31 26.71 -2.99
C ASN A 159 7.91 27.06 -1.62
N ALA A 160 8.38 26.07 -0.88
CA ALA A 160 9.09 26.33 0.37
C ALA A 160 10.33 27.16 0.14
N ALA A 161 11.16 26.83 -0.87
CA ALA A 161 12.40 27.52 -1.16
C ALA A 161 12.25 28.99 -1.60
N ILE A 162 11.18 29.34 -2.33
CA ILE A 162 10.94 30.72 -2.77
C ILE A 162 10.32 31.60 -1.69
N ASN A 163 9.92 31.05 -0.54
CA ASN A 163 9.34 31.79 0.59
C ASN A 163 10.35 31.93 1.76
N ILE A 164 11.59 31.57 1.56
CA ILE A 164 12.73 31.84 2.45
C ILE A 164 13.37 33.15 2.00
#